data_ee55189c2c7cafc87aa9149feb3d6105
#
_entry.id   ee55189c2c7cafc87aa9149feb3d6105
#
_cell.length_a   1.000
_cell.length_b   1.000
_cell.length_c   1.000
_cell.angle_alpha   90.00
_cell.angle_beta   90.00
_cell.angle_gamma   90.00
#
_symmetry.space_group_name_H-M   'P 1'
#
loop_
_entity.id
_entity.type
_entity.pdbx_description
1 polymer ?
#
loop_
_entity_poly.entity_id
_entity_poly.type
_entity_poly.pdbx_seq_one_letter_code
_entity_poly.pdbx_strand_id
1 'polypeptide(L)' 'MREKAATLIRTANSYKSNLLVSRDSVSVNAKSLLGFLSMAPAEGEVLTITADGPDEDEALEALCGML' A
#
# COMPACT_ATOMS: atom_id res chain seq x y z
N MET A 1 3.24 -13.78 -4.29
CA MET A 1 3.42 -12.72 -3.27
C MET A 1 4.34 -11.59 -3.70
N ARG A 2 5.55 -11.92 -4.14
CA ARG A 2 6.51 -10.90 -4.62
C ARG A 2 5.98 -10.05 -5.77
N GLU A 3 5.36 -10.71 -6.75
CA GLU A 3 4.82 -10.01 -7.91
C GLU A 3 3.72 -9.05 -7.51
N LYS A 4 2.88 -9.47 -6.58
CA LYS A 4 1.79 -8.64 -6.08
C LYS A 4 2.33 -7.43 -5.32
N ALA A 5 3.34 -7.64 -4.49
CA ALA A 5 3.96 -6.56 -3.74
C ALA A 5 4.63 -5.55 -4.68
N ALA A 6 5.37 -6.04 -5.67
CA ALA A 6 6.05 -5.17 -6.63
C ALA A 6 5.05 -4.34 -7.43
N THR A 7 3.94 -4.95 -7.85
CA THR A 7 2.89 -4.25 -8.59
C THR A 7 2.22 -3.20 -7.71
N LEU A 8 1.93 -3.54 -6.47
CA LEU A 8 1.32 -2.63 -5.51
C LEU A 8 2.19 -1.39 -5.30
N ILE A 9 3.48 -1.60 -5.09
CA ILE A 9 4.43 -0.52 -4.86
C ILE A 9 4.59 0.36 -6.09
N ARG A 10 4.63 -0.24 -7.27
CA ARG A 10 4.71 0.50 -8.52
C ARG A 10 3.46 1.36 -8.70
N THR A 11 2.29 0.80 -8.42
CA THR A 11 1.04 1.54 -8.50
C THR A 11 1.05 2.69 -7.49
N ALA A 12 1.47 2.44 -6.26
CA ALA A 12 1.54 3.46 -5.23
C ALA A 12 2.47 4.62 -5.64
N ASN A 13 3.59 4.30 -6.30
CA ASN A 13 4.54 5.31 -6.74
C ASN A 13 4.03 6.14 -7.93
N SER A 14 2.98 5.70 -8.60
CA SER A 14 2.40 6.47 -9.71
C SER A 14 1.52 7.62 -9.22
N TYR A 15 1.19 7.64 -7.93
CA TYR A 15 0.36 8.70 -7.34
C TYR A 15 1.22 9.66 -6.52
N LYS A 16 0.73 10.89 -6.40
CA LYS A 16 1.44 11.95 -5.67
C LYS A 16 1.14 11.90 -4.18
N SER A 17 0.01 11.30 -3.80
CA SER A 17 -0.40 11.21 -2.41
C SER A 17 0.54 10.35 -1.58
N ASN A 18 0.64 10.65 -0.29
CA ASN A 18 1.32 9.80 0.66
C ASN A 18 0.41 8.60 0.97
N LEU A 19 0.96 7.41 0.89
CA LEU A 19 0.19 6.17 1.07
C LEU A 19 0.81 5.34 2.17
N LEU A 20 -0.02 4.97 3.15
CA LEU A 20 0.41 4.14 4.27
C LEU A 20 -0.43 2.87 4.29
N VAL A 21 0.24 1.75 4.54
CA VAL A 21 -0.43 0.47 4.77
C VAL A 21 -0.20 0.12 6.23
N SER A 22 -1.28 -0.12 6.95
CA SER A 22 -1.21 -0.38 8.38
C SER A 22 -1.82 -1.74 8.72
N ARG A 23 -1.22 -2.40 9.71
CA ARG A 23 -1.72 -3.62 10.29
C ARG A 23 -1.43 -3.57 11.78
N ASP A 24 -2.47 -3.69 12.60
CA ASP A 24 -2.38 -3.52 14.05
C ASP A 24 -1.73 -2.17 14.39
N SER A 25 -0.60 -2.17 15.06
CA SER A 25 0.11 -0.94 15.41
C SER A 25 1.25 -0.61 14.47
N VAL A 26 1.41 -1.38 13.39
CA VAL A 26 2.51 -1.22 12.44
C VAL A 26 2.00 -0.51 11.19
N SER A 27 2.69 0.56 10.79
CA SER A 27 2.39 1.30 9.57
C SER A 27 3.65 1.41 8.72
N VAL A 28 3.51 1.17 7.42
CA VAL A 28 4.63 1.30 6.50
C VAL A 28 4.21 2.12 5.29
N ASN A 29 5.17 2.79 4.67
CA ASN A 29 4.93 3.55 3.45
C ASN A 29 4.72 2.57 2.29
N ALA A 30 3.55 2.66 1.64
CA ALA A 30 3.22 1.77 0.53
C ALA A 30 4.14 1.95 -0.68
N LYS A 31 4.87 3.06 -0.74
CA LYS A 31 5.82 3.32 -1.82
C LYS A 31 7.20 2.70 -1.56
N SER A 32 7.40 2.13 -0.39
CA SER A 32 8.66 1.53 0.00
C SER A 32 8.58 0.01 -0.09
N LEU A 33 9.30 -0.57 -1.03
CA LEU A 33 9.34 -2.02 -1.18
C LEU A 33 9.86 -2.70 0.08
N LEU A 34 10.93 -2.15 0.63
CA LEU A 34 11.55 -2.72 1.82
C LEU A 34 10.62 -2.70 3.01
N GLY A 35 9.94 -1.56 3.23
CA GLY A 35 8.97 -1.44 4.32
C GLY A 35 7.82 -2.42 4.17
N PHE A 36 7.29 -2.55 2.95
CA PHE A 36 6.19 -3.45 2.67
C PHE A 36 6.59 -4.91 2.91
N LEU A 37 7.78 -5.31 2.46
CA LEU A 37 8.28 -6.66 2.68
C LEU A 37 8.54 -6.95 4.15
N SER A 38 8.99 -5.96 4.91
CA SER A 38 9.19 -6.09 6.36
C SER A 38 7.89 -6.38 7.09
N MET A 39 6.79 -5.80 6.62
CA MET A 39 5.47 -6.04 7.19
C MET A 39 5.02 -7.48 6.94
N ALA A 40 5.46 -8.08 5.83
CA ALA A 40 5.16 -9.46 5.43
C ALA A 40 3.67 -9.80 5.58
N PRO A 41 2.77 -9.06 4.92
CA PRO A 41 1.34 -9.31 5.04
C PRO A 41 0.99 -10.69 4.49
N ALA A 42 0.14 -11.41 5.22
CA ALA A 42 -0.35 -12.71 4.79
C ALA A 42 -1.61 -12.54 3.94
N GLU A 43 -1.85 -13.52 3.09
CA GLU A 43 -3.06 -13.52 2.27
C GLU A 43 -4.29 -13.61 3.17
N GLY A 44 -5.29 -12.81 2.87
CA GLY A 44 -6.51 -12.76 3.67
C GLY A 44 -6.44 -11.85 4.89
N GLU A 45 -5.29 -11.25 5.15
CA GLU A 45 -5.15 -10.32 6.26
C GLU A 45 -5.84 -9.00 5.96
N VAL A 46 -6.39 -8.40 7.01
CA VAL A 46 -7.02 -7.08 6.89
C VAL A 46 -5.95 -6.01 7.05
N LEU A 47 -5.82 -5.19 6.01
CA LEU A 47 -4.89 -4.08 6.01
C LEU A 47 -5.66 -2.78 5.88
N THR A 48 -5.19 -1.74 6.55
CA THR A 48 -5.76 -0.40 6.42
C THR A 48 -4.86 0.44 5.52
N ILE A 49 -5.45 1.04 4.51
CA ILE A 49 -4.72 1.92 3.60
C ILE A 49 -5.16 3.34 3.85
N THR A 50 -4.19 4.21 4.11
CA THR A 50 -4.44 5.64 4.33
C THR A 50 -3.75 6.42 3.22
N ALA A 51 -4.48 7.31 2.59
CA ALA A 51 -3.93 8.18 1.55
C ALA A 51 -4.14 9.63 1.92
N ASP A 52 -3.15 10.45 1.65
CA ASP A 52 -3.20 11.89 1.93
C ASP A 52 -2.49 12.64 0.82
N GLY A 53 -3.25 13.39 0.03
CA GLY A 53 -2.71 14.16 -1.07
C GLY A 53 -3.74 14.50 -2.13
N PRO A 54 -3.30 15.13 -3.23
CA PRO A 54 -4.23 15.63 -4.27
C PRO A 54 -4.98 14.54 -5.02
N ASP A 55 -4.43 13.34 -5.12
CA ASP A 55 -5.04 12.21 -5.82
C ASP A 55 -5.37 11.05 -4.89
N GLU A 56 -5.64 11.36 -3.61
CA GLU A 56 -5.86 10.35 -2.59
C GLU A 56 -7.02 9.38 -2.90
N ASP A 57 -8.12 9.90 -3.44
CA ASP A 57 -9.26 9.05 -3.75
C ASP A 57 -8.94 8.05 -4.85
N GLU A 58 -8.26 8.50 -5.90
CA GLU A 58 -7.85 7.64 -6.99
C GLU A 58 -6.84 6.59 -6.53
N ALA A 59 -5.90 7.01 -5.69
CA ALA A 59 -4.89 6.12 -5.15
C ALA A 59 -5.50 5.03 -4.28
N LEU A 60 -6.44 5.40 -3.40
CA LEU A 60 -7.14 4.44 -2.56
C LEU A 60 -7.92 3.43 -3.38
N GLU A 61 -8.63 3.91 -4.39
CA GLU A 61 -9.42 3.04 -5.25
C GLU A 61 -8.54 2.04 -5.99
N ALA A 62 -7.42 2.51 -6.53
CA ALA A 62 -6.48 1.66 -7.25
C ALA A 62 -5.86 0.60 -6.35
N LEU A 63 -5.40 0.99 -5.16
CA LEU A 63 -4.75 0.06 -4.24
C LEU A 63 -5.73 -0.93 -3.62
N CYS A 64 -6.93 -0.48 -3.26
CA CYS A 64 -7.94 -1.37 -2.72
C CYS A 64 -8.40 -2.40 -3.74
N GLY A 65 -8.44 -2.02 -5.00
CA GLY A 65 -8.80 -2.95 -6.08
C GLY A 65 -7.76 -4.04 -6.30
N MET A 66 -6.51 -3.81 -5.88
CA MET A 66 -5.43 -4.78 -6.02
C MET A 66 -5.34 -5.77 -4.85
N LEU A 67 -5.92 -5.40 -3.74
CA LEU A 67 -5.93 -6.22 -2.53
C LEU A 67 -7.25 -6.95 -2.40
#